data_37bc21731806d08458b62d96b865869a
#
_entry.id   37bc21731806d08458b62d96b865869a
#
_cell.length_a   1.000
_cell.length_b   1.000
_cell.length_c   1.000
_cell.angle_alpha   90.00
_cell.angle_beta   90.00
_cell.angle_gamma   90.00
#
_symmetry.space_group_name_H-M   'P 1'
#
loop_
_entity.id
_entity.type
_entity.pdbx_description
1 polymer ?
#
loop_
_entity_poly.entity_id
_entity_poly.type
_entity_poly.pdbx_seq_one_letter_code
_entity_poly.pdbx_strand_id
1 'polypeptide(L)'
;MQAQRLPPTARLTGPTVRLDPLGPQHFDDTWAWVNDPESARLTGTTTIFTAEQVRTHLAAVASARDRSDWAIVDRTSGTYRGEIVLNDLDATNASMNVRIALAPGAPGRGIGTEAMTLVLDHAFADLRLHRVALDVFDFNVRAQRSYRKAGFVVEGRCRQTFRTADGWADSILMAVLADDPRPTLR
;
A
#
# COMPACT_ATOMS: atom_id res chain seq x y z
N MET A 1 -27.95 8.36 -4.45
CA MET A 1 -26.64 8.07 -5.09
C MET A 1 -26.22 6.66 -4.67
N GLN A 2 -26.15 5.70 -5.57
CA GLN A 2 -25.53 4.41 -5.23
C GLN A 2 -24.04 4.65 -4.95
N ALA A 3 -23.57 4.19 -3.80
CA ALA A 3 -22.13 4.22 -3.52
C ALA A 3 -21.41 3.47 -4.65
N GLN A 4 -20.52 4.13 -5.35
CA GLN A 4 -19.71 3.51 -6.39
C GLN A 4 -18.86 2.41 -5.72
N ARG A 5 -18.99 1.19 -6.23
CA ARG A 5 -18.30 0.01 -5.69
C ARG A 5 -17.19 -0.40 -6.65
N LEU A 6 -16.03 -0.69 -6.09
CA LEU A 6 -14.94 -1.28 -6.86
C LEU A 6 -15.31 -2.69 -7.35
N PRO A 7 -14.77 -3.13 -8.49
CA PRO A 7 -14.82 -4.53 -8.90
C PRO A 7 -14.10 -5.41 -7.85
N PRO A 8 -14.27 -6.75 -7.89
CA PRO A 8 -13.42 -7.64 -7.12
C PRO A 8 -11.95 -7.36 -7.36
N THR A 9 -11.14 -7.39 -6.29
CA THR A 9 -9.70 -7.18 -6.40
C THR A 9 -9.07 -8.17 -7.39
N ALA A 10 -8.51 -7.66 -8.48
CA ALA A 10 -7.87 -8.47 -9.51
C ALA A 10 -6.44 -8.84 -9.13
N ARG A 11 -5.94 -9.99 -9.59
CA ARG A 11 -4.51 -10.30 -9.53
C ARG A 11 -3.75 -9.43 -10.52
N LEU A 12 -2.64 -8.83 -10.07
CA LEU A 12 -1.74 -8.05 -10.92
C LEU A 12 -0.39 -8.76 -11.01
N THR A 13 0.24 -8.72 -12.18
CA THR A 13 1.49 -9.46 -12.40
C THR A 13 2.54 -8.56 -13.03
N GLY A 14 3.66 -8.41 -12.35
CA GLY A 14 4.84 -7.69 -12.83
C GLY A 14 6.00 -8.63 -13.19
N PRO A 15 7.15 -8.07 -13.54
CA PRO A 15 8.36 -8.85 -13.85
C PRO A 15 8.85 -9.73 -12.70
N THR A 16 8.91 -9.21 -11.48
CA THR A 16 9.48 -9.91 -10.32
C THR A 16 8.48 -10.22 -9.22
N VAL A 17 7.40 -9.44 -9.13
CA VAL A 17 6.33 -9.68 -8.16
C VAL A 17 4.98 -9.93 -8.82
N ARG A 18 4.11 -10.62 -8.12
CA ARG A 18 2.68 -10.62 -8.37
C ARG A 18 1.96 -10.08 -7.13
N LEU A 19 0.81 -9.49 -7.35
CA LEU A 19 -0.08 -8.99 -6.32
C LEU A 19 -1.32 -9.90 -6.32
N ASP A 20 -1.40 -10.75 -5.31
CA ASP A 20 -2.54 -11.66 -5.13
C ASP A 20 -3.61 -10.98 -4.25
N PRO A 21 -4.90 -11.09 -4.56
CA PRO A 21 -5.95 -10.57 -3.68
C PRO A 21 -5.76 -11.07 -2.25
N LEU A 22 -5.66 -10.13 -1.30
CA LEU A 22 -5.45 -10.44 0.11
C LEU A 22 -6.70 -11.10 0.70
N GLY A 23 -6.50 -12.11 1.54
CA GLY A 23 -7.61 -12.82 2.17
C GLY A 23 -7.14 -13.85 3.18
N PRO A 24 -8.07 -14.68 3.71
CA PRO A 24 -7.79 -15.65 4.79
C PRO A 24 -6.63 -16.61 4.51
N GLN A 25 -6.33 -16.91 3.23
CA GLN A 25 -5.21 -17.76 2.83
C GLN A 25 -3.83 -17.17 3.16
N HIS A 26 -3.74 -15.88 3.45
CA HIS A 26 -2.49 -15.20 3.81
C HIS A 26 -2.32 -15.00 5.33
N PHE A 27 -3.13 -15.72 6.15
CA PHE A 27 -3.10 -15.52 7.59
C PHE A 27 -1.71 -15.75 8.22
N ASP A 28 -1.08 -16.88 7.91
CA ASP A 28 0.22 -17.22 8.50
C ASP A 28 1.31 -16.23 8.10
N ASP A 29 1.30 -15.82 6.83
CA ASP A 29 2.23 -14.81 6.30
C ASP A 29 2.04 -13.45 6.97
N THR A 30 0.79 -12.96 7.07
CA THR A 30 0.48 -11.68 7.73
C THR A 30 0.79 -11.73 9.22
N TRP A 31 0.41 -12.83 9.90
CA TRP A 31 0.65 -13.01 11.32
C TRP A 31 2.14 -13.01 11.69
N ALA A 32 3.00 -13.53 10.81
CA ALA A 32 4.45 -13.63 11.05
C ALA A 32 5.13 -12.26 11.25
N TRP A 33 4.52 -11.16 10.75
CA TRP A 33 5.19 -9.84 10.78
C TRP A 33 4.29 -8.67 11.19
N VAL A 34 2.95 -8.85 11.32
CA VAL A 34 2.02 -7.73 11.59
C VAL A 34 2.35 -6.98 12.87
N ASN A 35 2.97 -7.64 13.84
CA ASN A 35 3.43 -7.05 15.11
C ASN A 35 4.95 -6.79 15.14
N ASP A 36 5.62 -6.78 13.97
CA ASP A 36 7.05 -6.42 13.91
C ASP A 36 7.26 -4.95 14.29
N PRO A 37 8.14 -4.65 15.28
CA PRO A 37 8.30 -3.29 15.77
C PRO A 37 8.79 -2.28 14.73
N GLU A 38 9.64 -2.69 13.79
CA GLU A 38 10.13 -1.80 12.74
C GLU A 38 9.04 -1.50 11.71
N SER A 39 8.25 -2.51 11.33
CA SER A 39 7.09 -2.34 10.46
C SER A 39 6.07 -1.41 11.12
N ALA A 40 5.77 -1.60 12.40
CA ALA A 40 4.89 -0.75 13.17
C ALA A 40 5.38 0.71 13.20
N ARG A 41 6.67 0.92 13.45
CA ARG A 41 7.30 2.26 13.44
C ARG A 41 7.19 2.94 12.08
N LEU A 42 7.43 2.21 10.99
CA LEU A 42 7.41 2.76 9.63
C LEU A 42 5.99 3.05 9.10
N THR A 43 4.98 2.34 9.62
CA THR A 43 3.57 2.52 9.23
C THR A 43 2.76 3.36 10.21
N GLY A 44 3.34 3.75 11.36
CA GLY A 44 2.64 4.46 12.42
C GLY A 44 1.62 3.60 13.17
N THR A 45 1.75 2.29 13.10
CA THR A 45 0.88 1.35 13.79
C THR A 45 1.24 1.31 15.26
N THR A 46 0.30 1.65 16.13
CA THR A 46 0.49 1.63 17.60
C THR A 46 -0.22 0.45 18.26
N THR A 47 -1.05 -0.26 17.51
CA THR A 47 -1.82 -1.42 17.98
C THR A 47 -1.01 -2.69 17.86
N ILE A 48 -1.03 -3.51 18.92
CA ILE A 48 -0.60 -4.91 18.84
C ILE A 48 -1.85 -5.74 18.50
N PHE A 49 -1.80 -6.43 17.38
CA PHE A 49 -2.93 -7.20 16.88
C PHE A 49 -2.96 -8.59 17.49
N THR A 50 -4.16 -9.10 17.76
CA THR A 50 -4.40 -10.50 18.09
C THR A 50 -4.60 -11.33 16.81
N ALA A 51 -4.39 -12.64 16.90
CA ALA A 51 -4.63 -13.55 15.79
C ALA A 51 -6.08 -13.49 15.28
N GLU A 52 -7.04 -13.30 16.18
CA GLU A 52 -8.46 -13.17 15.84
C GLU A 52 -8.74 -11.88 15.05
N GLN A 53 -8.16 -10.75 15.46
CA GLN A 53 -8.27 -9.48 14.71
C GLN A 53 -7.70 -9.61 13.30
N VAL A 54 -6.55 -10.28 13.13
CA VAL A 54 -5.96 -10.53 11.81
C VAL A 54 -6.88 -11.41 10.96
N ARG A 55 -7.44 -12.51 11.49
CA ARG A 55 -8.39 -13.35 10.74
C ARG A 55 -9.64 -12.59 10.31
N THR A 56 -10.21 -11.81 11.23
CA THR A 56 -11.39 -10.97 10.95
C THR A 56 -11.09 -9.94 9.87
N HIS A 57 -9.94 -9.27 9.94
CA HIS A 57 -9.51 -8.32 8.94
C HIS A 57 -9.36 -8.97 7.55
N LEU A 58 -8.64 -10.09 7.46
CA LEU A 58 -8.41 -10.79 6.20
C LEU A 58 -9.73 -11.30 5.56
N ALA A 59 -10.68 -11.73 6.36
CA ALA A 59 -12.01 -12.10 5.87
C ALA A 59 -12.79 -10.89 5.36
N ALA A 60 -12.70 -9.75 6.04
CA ALA A 60 -13.39 -8.53 5.66
C ALA A 60 -12.85 -7.95 4.34
N VAL A 61 -11.52 -7.83 4.19
CA VAL A 61 -10.91 -7.25 2.98
C VAL A 61 -11.14 -8.10 1.73
N ALA A 62 -11.24 -9.42 1.86
CA ALA A 62 -11.53 -10.33 0.76
C ALA A 62 -12.89 -10.06 0.07
N SER A 63 -13.83 -9.45 0.78
CA SER A 63 -15.18 -9.14 0.28
C SER A 63 -15.45 -7.64 0.14
N ALA A 64 -14.50 -6.78 0.52
CA ALA A 64 -14.64 -5.33 0.45
C ALA A 64 -14.87 -4.84 -0.98
N ARG A 65 -15.59 -3.73 -1.13
CA ARG A 65 -15.90 -3.08 -2.42
C ARG A 65 -15.61 -1.57 -2.43
N ASP A 66 -14.99 -1.08 -1.39
CA ASP A 66 -14.55 0.30 -1.19
C ASP A 66 -13.03 0.41 -1.08
N ARG A 67 -12.36 -0.74 -1.17
CA ARG A 67 -10.92 -0.90 -1.11
C ARG A 67 -10.46 -2.10 -1.94
N SER A 68 -9.19 -2.14 -2.26
CA SER A 68 -8.52 -3.29 -2.88
C SER A 68 -7.23 -3.58 -2.16
N ASP A 69 -7.08 -4.79 -1.65
CA ASP A 69 -5.95 -5.22 -0.84
C ASP A 69 -5.22 -6.37 -1.52
N TRP A 70 -3.89 -6.31 -1.55
CA TRP A 70 -3.05 -7.34 -2.16
C TRP A 70 -1.92 -7.80 -1.25
N ALA A 71 -1.67 -9.11 -1.26
CA ALA A 71 -0.42 -9.69 -0.84
C ALA A 71 0.61 -9.50 -1.95
N ILE A 72 1.79 -8.98 -1.61
CA ILE A 72 2.93 -8.88 -2.52
C ILE A 72 3.70 -10.19 -2.44
N VAL A 73 3.81 -10.92 -3.56
CA VAL A 73 4.44 -12.23 -3.62
C VAL A 73 5.56 -12.21 -4.66
N ASP A 74 6.73 -12.69 -4.27
CA ASP A 74 7.87 -12.91 -5.17
C ASP A 74 7.51 -14.01 -6.18
N ARG A 75 7.61 -13.72 -7.48
CA ARG A 75 7.17 -14.66 -8.53
C ARG A 75 8.02 -15.90 -8.64
N THR A 76 9.30 -15.79 -8.32
CA THR A 76 10.25 -16.90 -8.46
C THR A 76 10.15 -17.88 -7.30
N SER A 77 10.11 -17.36 -6.08
CA SER A 77 10.13 -18.19 -4.87
C SER A 77 8.74 -18.47 -4.29
N GLY A 78 7.71 -17.72 -4.70
CA GLY A 78 6.40 -17.76 -4.06
C GLY A 78 6.37 -17.11 -2.67
N THR A 79 7.47 -16.49 -2.24
CA THR A 79 7.60 -15.92 -0.90
C THR A 79 6.75 -14.66 -0.78
N TYR A 80 5.97 -14.58 0.28
CA TYR A 80 5.27 -13.36 0.69
C TYR A 80 6.28 -12.25 1.06
N ARG A 81 6.01 -11.02 0.61
CA ARG A 81 6.91 -9.87 0.77
C ARG A 81 6.26 -8.67 1.45
N GLY A 82 4.97 -8.73 1.73
CA GLY A 82 4.22 -7.65 2.36
C GLY A 82 2.85 -7.45 1.75
N GLU A 83 2.28 -6.29 2.00
CA GLU A 83 0.93 -5.93 1.55
C GLU A 83 0.91 -4.54 0.93
N ILE A 84 -0.01 -4.34 -0.02
CA ILE A 84 -0.30 -3.04 -0.60
C ILE A 84 -1.82 -2.90 -0.74
N VAL A 85 -2.36 -1.72 -0.46
CA VAL A 85 -3.79 -1.46 -0.48
C VAL A 85 -4.11 -0.12 -1.14
N LEU A 86 -5.18 -0.10 -1.94
CA LEU A 86 -5.93 1.11 -2.27
C LEU A 86 -7.14 1.19 -1.35
N ASN A 87 -7.30 2.29 -0.62
CA ASN A 87 -8.38 2.53 0.33
C ASN A 87 -8.89 3.98 0.26
N ASP A 88 -9.88 4.29 1.11
CA ASP A 88 -10.47 5.62 1.21
C ASP A 88 -11.00 6.13 -0.15
N LEU A 89 -11.85 5.33 -0.80
CA LEU A 89 -12.44 5.66 -2.09
C LEU A 89 -13.29 6.93 -2.00
N ASP A 90 -12.86 7.98 -2.65
CA ASP A 90 -13.68 9.14 -3.01
C ASP A 90 -14.17 8.98 -4.46
N ALA A 91 -15.34 8.41 -4.60
CA ALA A 91 -15.91 8.12 -5.90
C ALA A 91 -16.29 9.39 -6.68
N THR A 92 -16.59 10.49 -5.99
CA THR A 92 -16.96 11.77 -6.62
C THR A 92 -15.75 12.42 -7.29
N ASN A 93 -14.59 12.35 -6.62
CA ASN A 93 -13.34 12.92 -7.11
C ASN A 93 -12.44 11.89 -7.81
N ALA A 94 -12.91 10.64 -7.99
CA ALA A 94 -12.15 9.54 -8.56
C ALA A 94 -10.75 9.41 -7.91
N SER A 95 -10.71 9.39 -6.58
CA SER A 95 -9.48 9.44 -5.79
C SER A 95 -9.45 8.33 -4.75
N MET A 96 -8.25 7.78 -4.51
CA MET A 96 -8.00 6.83 -3.43
C MET A 96 -6.64 7.11 -2.77
N ASN A 97 -6.46 6.61 -1.56
CA ASN A 97 -5.15 6.52 -0.91
C ASN A 97 -4.50 5.16 -1.17
N VAL A 98 -3.17 5.14 -1.22
CA VAL A 98 -2.39 3.91 -1.28
C VAL A 98 -1.50 3.77 -0.04
N ARG A 99 -1.46 2.58 0.52
CA ARG A 99 -0.55 2.23 1.61
C ARG A 99 0.20 0.96 1.26
N ILE A 100 1.46 0.88 1.63
CA ILE A 100 2.30 -0.29 1.42
C ILE A 100 3.12 -0.59 2.68
N ALA A 101 3.18 -1.84 3.06
CA ALA A 101 4.05 -2.34 4.11
C ALA A 101 4.79 -3.58 3.59
N LEU A 102 6.12 -3.57 3.71
CA LEU A 102 6.95 -4.69 3.30
C LEU A 102 7.34 -5.52 4.53
N ALA A 103 7.21 -6.83 4.42
CA ALA A 103 7.63 -7.76 5.45
C ALA A 103 9.15 -7.63 5.74
N PRO A 104 9.61 -7.91 6.96
CA PRO A 104 11.03 -7.88 7.33
C PRO A 104 11.89 -8.66 6.33
N GLY A 105 13.03 -8.08 5.92
CA GLY A 105 13.95 -8.68 4.94
C GLY A 105 13.54 -8.55 3.46
N ALA A 106 12.34 -8.05 3.16
CA ALA A 106 11.90 -7.80 1.80
C ALA A 106 12.51 -6.54 1.13
N PRO A 107 12.90 -5.48 1.88
CA PRO A 107 13.37 -4.23 1.28
C PRO A 107 14.68 -4.34 0.49
N GLY A 108 14.85 -3.44 -0.50
CA GLY A 108 16.13 -3.24 -1.21
C GLY A 108 16.22 -3.83 -2.62
N ARG A 109 15.22 -4.62 -3.05
CA ARG A 109 15.20 -5.29 -4.38
C ARG A 109 14.24 -4.66 -5.39
N GLY A 110 13.78 -3.43 -5.17
CA GLY A 110 12.80 -2.78 -6.03
C GLY A 110 11.36 -3.25 -5.87
N ILE A 111 11.11 -4.26 -5.04
CA ILE A 111 9.79 -4.90 -4.83
C ILE A 111 8.69 -3.86 -4.53
N GLY A 112 8.94 -2.94 -3.60
CA GLY A 112 7.95 -1.91 -3.24
C GLY A 112 7.65 -0.94 -4.39
N THR A 113 8.66 -0.59 -5.19
CA THR A 113 8.47 0.29 -6.36
C THR A 113 7.68 -0.44 -7.45
N GLU A 114 8.01 -1.71 -7.72
CA GLU A 114 7.28 -2.51 -8.70
C GLU A 114 5.82 -2.74 -8.28
N ALA A 115 5.58 -3.12 -7.03
CA ALA A 115 4.22 -3.28 -6.51
C ALA A 115 3.40 -1.98 -6.62
N MET A 116 4.03 -0.84 -6.29
CA MET A 116 3.40 0.47 -6.42
C MET A 116 3.05 0.79 -7.87
N THR A 117 3.97 0.54 -8.82
CA THR A 117 3.73 0.78 -10.25
C THR A 117 2.56 -0.07 -10.77
N LEU A 118 2.50 -1.36 -10.41
CA LEU A 118 1.38 -2.24 -10.77
C LEU A 118 0.03 -1.70 -10.26
N VAL A 119 -0.01 -1.26 -9.00
CA VAL A 119 -1.23 -0.71 -8.41
C VAL A 119 -1.63 0.60 -9.09
N LEU A 120 -0.68 1.48 -9.41
CA LEU A 120 -0.97 2.73 -10.13
C LEU A 120 -1.48 2.49 -11.55
N ASP A 121 -0.90 1.53 -12.27
CA ASP A 121 -1.37 1.16 -13.61
C ASP A 121 -2.81 0.64 -13.53
N HIS A 122 -3.12 -0.24 -12.58
CA HIS A 122 -4.48 -0.71 -12.33
C HIS A 122 -5.43 0.43 -11.92
N ALA A 123 -5.01 1.30 -11.01
CA ALA A 123 -5.81 2.42 -10.54
C ALA A 123 -6.25 3.35 -11.67
N PHE A 124 -5.35 3.67 -12.60
CA PHE A 124 -5.64 4.61 -13.66
C PHE A 124 -6.24 3.96 -14.91
N ALA A 125 -5.75 2.78 -15.32
CA ALA A 125 -6.25 2.11 -16.52
C ALA A 125 -7.59 1.39 -16.29
N ASP A 126 -7.72 0.64 -15.20
CA ASP A 126 -8.87 -0.23 -14.95
C ASP A 126 -9.93 0.45 -14.07
N LEU A 127 -9.52 1.04 -12.93
CA LEU A 127 -10.44 1.69 -12.00
C LEU A 127 -10.80 3.12 -12.41
N ARG A 128 -10.11 3.69 -13.41
CA ARG A 128 -10.34 5.05 -13.93
C ARG A 128 -10.24 6.14 -12.87
N LEU A 129 -9.35 5.95 -11.90
CA LEU A 129 -9.07 7.00 -10.93
C LEU A 129 -8.39 8.20 -11.62
N HIS A 130 -8.61 9.38 -11.07
CA HIS A 130 -7.92 10.59 -11.45
C HIS A 130 -6.66 10.81 -10.59
N ARG A 131 -6.71 10.36 -9.32
CA ARG A 131 -5.68 10.68 -8.33
C ARG A 131 -5.45 9.49 -7.39
N VAL A 132 -4.18 9.22 -7.08
CA VAL A 132 -3.78 8.35 -5.98
C VAL A 132 -2.85 9.13 -5.05
N ALA A 133 -3.18 9.16 -3.75
CA ALA A 133 -2.43 9.89 -2.74
C ALA A 133 -1.85 8.96 -1.67
N LEU A 134 -0.87 9.44 -0.94
CA LEU A 134 -0.33 8.81 0.26
C LEU A 134 0.26 9.86 1.20
N ASP A 135 0.46 9.46 2.45
CA ASP A 135 1.34 10.14 3.37
C ASP A 135 2.48 9.22 3.81
N VAL A 136 3.62 9.81 4.14
CA VAL A 136 4.81 9.09 4.60
C VAL A 136 5.56 9.91 5.63
N PHE A 137 6.01 9.28 6.71
CA PHE A 137 6.78 9.99 7.73
C PHE A 137 8.10 10.53 7.18
N ASP A 138 8.50 11.69 7.65
CA ASP A 138 9.72 12.39 7.20
C ASP A 138 10.99 11.57 7.45
N PHE A 139 11.03 10.74 8.49
CA PHE A 139 12.15 9.84 8.78
C PHE A 139 12.20 8.61 7.83
N ASN A 140 11.11 8.27 7.12
CA ASN A 140 11.09 7.14 6.18
C ASN A 140 11.60 7.55 4.78
N VAL A 141 12.84 8.02 4.72
CA VAL A 141 13.47 8.50 3.48
C VAL A 141 13.52 7.43 2.38
N ARG A 142 13.62 6.14 2.76
CA ARG A 142 13.62 5.04 1.82
C ARG A 142 12.27 4.93 1.08
N ALA A 143 11.16 4.98 1.80
CA ALA A 143 9.83 4.95 1.20
C ALA A 143 9.60 6.18 0.30
N GLN A 144 9.95 7.38 0.76
CA GLN A 144 9.86 8.60 -0.05
C GLN A 144 10.60 8.48 -1.38
N ARG A 145 11.80 7.90 -1.39
CA ARG A 145 12.59 7.65 -2.63
C ARG A 145 11.87 6.65 -3.55
N SER A 146 11.28 5.59 -2.97
CA SER A 146 10.52 4.59 -3.72
C SER A 146 9.28 5.21 -4.38
N TYR A 147 8.56 6.06 -3.64
CA TYR A 147 7.36 6.73 -4.16
C TYR A 147 7.69 7.72 -5.27
N ARG A 148 8.76 8.53 -5.13
CA ARG A 148 9.23 9.39 -6.23
C ARG A 148 9.60 8.58 -7.49
N LYS A 149 10.24 7.42 -7.32
CA LYS A 149 10.54 6.52 -8.45
C LYS A 149 9.27 5.95 -9.11
N ALA A 150 8.19 5.79 -8.37
CA ALA A 150 6.90 5.39 -8.92
C ALA A 150 6.08 6.54 -9.54
N GLY A 151 6.59 7.78 -9.46
CA GLY A 151 5.95 8.95 -10.08
C GLY A 151 5.26 9.90 -9.09
N PHE A 152 5.27 9.61 -7.78
CA PHE A 152 4.64 10.50 -6.80
C PHE A 152 5.40 11.83 -6.66
N VAL A 153 4.65 12.92 -6.61
CA VAL A 153 5.11 14.29 -6.37
C VAL A 153 4.77 14.69 -4.93
N VAL A 154 5.68 15.42 -4.28
CA VAL A 154 5.42 16.00 -2.95
C VAL A 154 4.47 17.17 -3.09
N GLU A 155 3.39 17.17 -2.33
CA GLU A 155 2.40 18.26 -2.31
C GLU A 155 2.43 19.10 -1.03
N GLY A 156 2.98 18.53 0.05
CA GLY A 156 3.04 19.27 1.31
C GLY A 156 3.71 18.50 2.44
N ARG A 157 3.81 19.20 3.58
CA ARG A 157 4.31 18.67 4.84
C ARG A 157 3.34 19.02 5.97
N CYS A 158 2.82 18.01 6.64
CA CYS A 158 2.03 18.17 7.84
C CYS A 158 2.93 18.00 9.06
N ARG A 159 3.02 19.06 9.88
CA ARG A 159 3.93 19.07 11.02
C ARG A 159 3.37 18.27 12.19
N GLN A 160 4.26 17.48 12.86
CA GLN A 160 4.00 16.83 14.15
C GLN A 160 2.74 15.94 14.14
N THR A 161 2.57 15.16 13.09
CA THR A 161 1.41 14.27 12.90
C THR A 161 1.53 12.95 13.64
N PHE A 162 2.75 12.56 14.01
CA PHE A 162 2.99 11.28 14.66
C PHE A 162 3.91 11.41 15.88
N ARG A 163 3.50 10.83 17.01
CA ARG A 163 4.29 10.80 18.22
C ARG A 163 5.27 9.63 18.19
N THR A 164 6.55 9.95 18.28
CA THR A 164 7.63 8.97 18.41
C THR A 164 8.12 8.88 19.86
N ALA A 165 9.01 7.93 20.15
CA ALA A 165 9.65 7.84 21.46
C ALA A 165 10.45 9.11 21.81
N ASP A 166 11.07 9.75 20.80
CA ASP A 166 11.98 10.89 20.97
C ASP A 166 11.30 12.25 20.68
N GLY A 167 9.98 12.27 20.43
CA GLY A 167 9.28 13.53 20.13
C GLY A 167 8.17 13.37 19.09
N TRP A 168 8.20 14.19 18.04
CA TRP A 168 7.18 14.23 17.00
C TRP A 168 7.81 14.11 15.62
N ALA A 169 7.15 13.38 14.73
CA ALA A 169 7.50 13.30 13.33
C ALA A 169 6.46 14.01 12.47
N ASP A 170 6.89 14.47 11.30
CA ASP A 170 6.03 15.08 10.30
C ASP A 170 5.59 14.05 9.25
N SER A 171 4.44 14.28 8.61
CA SER A 171 4.03 13.55 7.42
C SER A 171 4.32 14.36 6.17
N ILE A 172 4.87 13.72 5.16
CA ILE A 172 5.04 14.26 3.81
C ILE A 172 3.87 13.74 2.98
N LEU A 173 3.05 14.65 2.47
CA LEU A 173 1.94 14.34 1.58
C LEU A 173 2.47 14.20 0.16
N MET A 174 2.10 13.13 -0.50
CA MET A 174 2.50 12.87 -1.89
C MET A 174 1.30 12.36 -2.69
N ALA A 175 1.27 12.68 -3.98
CA ALA A 175 0.26 12.16 -4.88
C ALA A 175 0.82 11.98 -6.29
N VAL A 176 0.06 11.24 -7.09
CA VAL A 176 0.25 11.08 -8.54
C VAL A 176 -1.11 11.18 -9.22
N LEU A 177 -1.15 11.87 -10.34
CA LEU A 177 -2.35 12.05 -11.18
C LEU A 177 -2.31 11.09 -12.38
N ALA A 178 -3.47 10.83 -12.97
CA ALA A 178 -3.59 9.94 -14.12
C ALA A 178 -2.70 10.38 -15.31
N ASP A 179 -2.56 11.70 -15.49
CA ASP A 179 -1.80 12.29 -16.60
C ASP A 179 -0.33 12.59 -16.26
N ASP A 180 0.10 12.32 -15.04
CA ASP A 180 1.50 12.51 -14.64
C ASP A 180 2.42 11.50 -15.35
N PRO A 181 3.65 11.89 -15.74
CA PRO A 181 4.62 10.98 -16.32
C PRO A 181 5.05 9.94 -15.27
N ARG A 182 4.91 8.65 -15.61
CA ARG A 182 5.26 7.53 -14.74
C ARG A 182 6.17 6.54 -15.46
N PRO A 183 7.05 5.85 -14.69
CA PRO A 183 7.80 4.74 -15.25
C PRO A 183 6.86 3.60 -15.63
N THR A 184 7.13 2.97 -16.75
CA THR A 184 6.48 1.71 -17.16
C THR A 184 7.34 0.53 -16.71
N LEU A 185 6.70 -0.54 -16.25
CA LEU A 185 7.38 -1.81 -16.01
C LEU A 185 7.82 -2.41 -17.36
N ARG A 186 9.12 -2.65 -17.50
CA ARG A 186 9.72 -3.30 -18.68
C ARG A 186 9.97 -4.77 -18.39
#